data_42467e13525804bdb9c616360ceb64af
#
_entry.id   42467e13525804bdb9c616360ceb64af
#
_cell.length_a   1.000
_cell.length_b   1.000
_cell.length_c   1.000
_cell.angle_alpha   90.00
_cell.angle_beta   90.00
_cell.angle_gamma   90.00
#
_symmetry.space_group_name_H-M   'P 1'
#
loop_
_entity.id
_entity.type
_entity.pdbx_description
1 polymer ?
#
loop_
_entity_poly.entity_id
_entity_poly.type
_entity_poly.pdbx_seq_one_letter_code
_entity_poly.pdbx_strand_id
1 'polypeptide(L)'
;MTTGMHLWDADVWSFVLTLSLLFAAMIAANILRRLCPFIRKALIPSSVLGGFLLLLANAVARWCFRHPLFSTGTLEILTYHGLGLGFAALALRNTEKKTDGRSRTGAFDTGVTVVNGYLLQAVLGLIVTIGLYYAIRSFYASGLLLPMGYGQGPGQAYNWGHNYEMQWGFENGTSFGLAVAAMGFVSASVGGVIYLNWLRRKGIFQGRLGEDARDNVTLSTFTSDNEVPISESMDKFTIQLALVFLAYALAFLFMKGINSLLDPAGTGAKGLAGTVQGMIWGFQFLFSSVFGMLIKAVMKTLRKKGVMHREYTNTFMQNRIAGFMFDLMVVASIAAIDLSAFRDHRFVLPLTIISIVGAFGTYFYLRFVCARVFPWYEHEAFLSLYGMQTGTASTGVILLREIDPQFETQASDNLVYHMPWAILFGAPMFLLVGVAPQSVGKSWMVLGVCAALFVIFNVILFRRSIFRRKAVTK
;
A
#
# COMPACT_ATOMS: atom_id res chain seq x y z
N MET A 1 21.01 -10.65 -31.38
CA MET A 1 19.90 -9.81 -31.87
C MET A 1 19.07 -10.67 -32.77
N THR A 2 17.85 -11.03 -32.37
CA THR A 2 16.91 -11.73 -33.22
C THR A 2 16.35 -10.75 -34.24
N THR A 3 17.05 -10.61 -35.36
CA THR A 3 16.52 -9.98 -36.55
C THR A 3 15.48 -10.91 -37.12
N GLY A 4 14.20 -10.64 -36.97
CA GLY A 4 13.15 -11.50 -37.53
C GLY A 4 11.80 -11.42 -36.82
N MET A 5 11.63 -10.48 -35.84
CA MET A 5 10.34 -10.25 -35.21
C MET A 5 9.43 -9.48 -36.18
N HIS A 6 8.32 -10.07 -36.58
CA HIS A 6 7.30 -9.38 -37.36
C HIS A 6 6.40 -8.54 -36.47
N LEU A 7 5.92 -7.38 -36.97
CA LEU A 7 5.06 -6.49 -36.19
C LEU A 7 3.70 -7.09 -35.81
N TRP A 8 3.31 -8.19 -36.44
CA TRP A 8 2.09 -8.95 -36.11
C TRP A 8 2.32 -10.09 -35.11
N ASP A 9 3.56 -10.29 -34.66
CA ASP A 9 3.87 -11.36 -33.70
C ASP A 9 3.19 -11.09 -32.35
N ALA A 10 2.64 -12.12 -31.73
CA ALA A 10 1.94 -12.02 -30.46
C ALA A 10 2.81 -11.42 -29.36
N ASP A 11 4.11 -11.69 -29.36
CA ASP A 11 5.07 -11.15 -28.36
C ASP A 11 5.23 -9.65 -28.46
N VAL A 12 5.14 -9.07 -29.66
CA VAL A 12 5.19 -7.62 -29.86
C VAL A 12 3.99 -6.91 -29.20
N TRP A 13 2.81 -7.53 -29.32
CA TRP A 13 1.57 -6.95 -28.84
C TRP A 13 1.22 -7.33 -27.39
N SER A 14 1.77 -8.41 -26.85
CA SER A 14 1.36 -8.98 -25.56
C SER A 14 1.38 -7.97 -24.42
N PHE A 15 2.42 -7.13 -24.33
CA PHE A 15 2.53 -6.10 -23.31
C PHE A 15 1.48 -5.01 -23.46
N VAL A 16 1.32 -4.49 -24.68
CA VAL A 16 0.35 -3.41 -24.98
C VAL A 16 -1.07 -3.89 -24.79
N LEU A 17 -1.39 -5.13 -25.22
CA LEU A 17 -2.71 -5.73 -25.03
C LEU A 17 -3.00 -5.95 -23.54
N THR A 18 -2.02 -6.39 -22.75
CA THR A 18 -2.18 -6.56 -21.29
C THR A 18 -2.51 -5.22 -20.66
N LEU A 19 -1.74 -4.15 -20.98
CA LEU A 19 -2.04 -2.80 -20.49
C LEU A 19 -3.43 -2.32 -20.92
N SER A 20 -3.79 -2.56 -22.20
CA SER A 20 -5.11 -2.17 -22.73
C SER A 20 -6.24 -2.87 -21.98
N LEU A 21 -6.09 -4.14 -21.63
CA LEU A 21 -7.08 -4.89 -20.83
C LEU A 21 -7.20 -4.32 -19.41
N LEU A 22 -6.07 -3.95 -18.77
CA LEU A 22 -6.08 -3.32 -17.44
C LEU A 22 -6.86 -2.00 -17.45
N PHE A 23 -6.61 -1.13 -18.44
CA PHE A 23 -7.32 0.14 -18.57
C PHE A 23 -8.80 -0.05 -18.96
N ALA A 24 -9.10 -0.97 -19.89
CA ALA A 24 -10.47 -1.30 -20.26
C ALA A 24 -11.27 -1.79 -19.05
N ALA A 25 -10.67 -2.63 -18.20
CA ALA A 25 -11.31 -3.09 -16.98
C ALA A 25 -11.57 -1.97 -15.96
N MET A 26 -10.65 -1.01 -15.83
CA MET A 26 -10.88 0.16 -14.98
C MET A 26 -12.01 1.05 -15.51
N ILE A 27 -12.09 1.24 -16.84
CA ILE A 27 -13.21 1.97 -17.47
C ILE A 27 -14.52 1.20 -17.23
N ALA A 28 -14.54 -0.11 -17.49
CA ALA A 28 -15.72 -0.95 -17.26
C ALA A 28 -16.16 -0.91 -15.79
N ALA A 29 -15.22 -0.98 -14.84
CA ALA A 29 -15.50 -0.84 -13.42
C ALA A 29 -16.10 0.51 -13.06
N ASN A 30 -15.60 1.60 -13.65
CA ASN A 30 -16.15 2.95 -13.45
C ASN A 30 -17.58 3.07 -14.02
N ILE A 31 -17.84 2.52 -15.20
CA ILE A 31 -19.17 2.46 -15.80
C ILE A 31 -20.11 1.65 -14.91
N LEU A 32 -19.69 0.45 -14.47
CA LEU A 32 -20.48 -0.42 -13.61
C LEU A 32 -20.82 0.26 -12.27
N ARG A 33 -19.85 0.99 -11.68
CA ARG A 33 -20.06 1.78 -10.46
C ARG A 33 -21.11 2.90 -10.67
N ARG A 34 -21.14 3.53 -11.83
CA ARG A 34 -22.15 4.55 -12.17
C ARG A 34 -23.53 3.95 -12.38
N LEU A 35 -23.63 2.81 -13.05
CA LEU A 35 -24.89 2.14 -13.37
C LEU A 35 -25.50 1.42 -12.16
N CYS A 36 -24.68 0.88 -11.26
CA CYS A 36 -25.12 0.07 -10.13
C CYS A 36 -25.02 0.85 -8.80
N PRO A 37 -26.15 1.33 -8.23
CA PRO A 37 -26.15 2.09 -6.97
C PRO A 37 -25.57 1.30 -5.78
N PHE A 38 -25.72 -0.03 -5.79
CA PHE A 38 -25.17 -0.89 -4.75
C PHE A 38 -23.63 -0.83 -4.73
N ILE A 39 -22.98 -0.95 -5.90
CA ILE A 39 -21.52 -0.89 -6.03
C ILE A 39 -20.99 0.51 -5.68
N ARG A 40 -21.72 1.56 -6.08
CA ARG A 40 -21.39 2.94 -5.73
C ARG A 40 -21.39 3.15 -4.22
N LYS A 41 -22.42 2.65 -3.53
CA LYS A 41 -22.56 2.76 -2.06
C LYS A 41 -21.56 1.87 -1.30
N ALA A 42 -21.00 0.84 -1.93
CA ALA A 42 -19.98 0.00 -1.34
C ALA A 42 -18.60 0.69 -1.24
N LEU A 43 -18.40 1.85 -1.87
CA LEU A 43 -17.18 2.67 -1.84
C LEU A 43 -15.92 1.90 -2.28
N ILE A 44 -16.09 0.86 -3.11
CA ILE A 44 -14.98 0.08 -3.65
C ILE A 44 -14.24 0.93 -4.70
N PRO A 45 -12.90 1.08 -4.64
CA PRO A 45 -12.13 1.74 -5.68
C PRO A 45 -12.33 1.09 -7.06
N SER A 46 -12.37 1.90 -8.12
CA SER A 46 -12.55 1.37 -9.48
C SER A 46 -11.41 0.46 -9.92
N SER A 47 -10.20 0.69 -9.43
CA SER A 47 -9.04 -0.18 -9.64
C SER A 47 -9.23 -1.57 -9.02
N VAL A 48 -9.77 -1.65 -7.81
CA VAL A 48 -10.10 -2.92 -7.15
C VAL A 48 -11.19 -3.68 -7.91
N LEU A 49 -12.27 -2.99 -8.26
CA LEU A 49 -13.37 -3.59 -9.04
C LEU A 49 -12.88 -4.04 -10.41
N GLY A 50 -12.03 -3.25 -11.09
CA GLY A 50 -11.43 -3.61 -12.37
C GLY A 50 -10.55 -4.87 -12.28
N GLY A 51 -9.79 -5.00 -11.20
CA GLY A 51 -9.00 -6.19 -10.91
C GLY A 51 -9.86 -7.45 -10.77
N PHE A 52 -10.97 -7.37 -10.01
CA PHE A 52 -11.92 -8.49 -9.90
C PHE A 52 -12.61 -8.82 -11.22
N LEU A 53 -12.98 -7.82 -12.03
CA LEU A 53 -13.55 -8.05 -13.36
C LEU A 53 -12.56 -8.79 -14.27
N LEU A 54 -11.28 -8.41 -14.26
CA LEU A 54 -10.25 -9.11 -15.04
C LEU A 54 -9.96 -10.50 -14.51
N LEU A 55 -9.91 -10.69 -13.21
CA LEU A 55 -9.75 -12.00 -12.59
C LEU A 55 -10.87 -12.95 -13.05
N LEU A 56 -12.12 -12.46 -13.02
CA LEU A 56 -13.28 -13.22 -13.49
C LEU A 56 -13.21 -13.48 -14.99
N ALA A 57 -12.89 -12.45 -15.81
CA ALA A 57 -12.76 -12.60 -17.26
C ALA A 57 -11.68 -13.62 -17.63
N ASN A 58 -10.53 -13.61 -16.93
CA ASN A 58 -9.47 -14.58 -17.13
C ASN A 58 -9.90 -16.01 -16.73
N ALA A 59 -10.67 -16.14 -15.64
CA ALA A 59 -11.22 -17.43 -15.23
C ALA A 59 -12.20 -17.99 -16.29
N VAL A 60 -13.09 -17.15 -16.81
CA VAL A 60 -14.04 -17.52 -17.88
C VAL A 60 -13.27 -17.89 -19.16
N ALA A 61 -12.25 -17.11 -19.54
CA ALA A 61 -11.45 -17.40 -20.73
C ALA A 61 -10.71 -18.75 -20.60
N ARG A 62 -10.09 -19.04 -19.45
CA ARG A 62 -9.47 -20.35 -19.17
C ARG A 62 -10.48 -21.50 -19.25
N TRP A 63 -11.69 -21.28 -18.79
CA TRP A 63 -12.75 -22.28 -18.84
C TRP A 63 -13.28 -22.53 -20.27
N CYS A 64 -13.57 -21.42 -21.01
CA CYS A 64 -14.16 -21.51 -22.37
C CYS A 64 -13.12 -21.83 -23.45
N PHE A 65 -11.94 -21.18 -23.40
CA PHE A 65 -10.94 -21.23 -24.48
C PHE A 65 -9.69 -22.02 -24.10
N ARG A 66 -9.57 -22.47 -22.84
CA ARG A 66 -8.39 -23.17 -22.28
C ARG A 66 -7.09 -22.38 -22.34
N HIS A 67 -7.15 -21.11 -22.62
CA HIS A 67 -6.02 -20.18 -22.65
C HIS A 67 -6.29 -18.97 -21.75
N PRO A 68 -5.27 -18.46 -21.02
CA PRO A 68 -5.38 -17.22 -20.27
C PRO A 68 -5.45 -16.02 -21.22
N LEU A 69 -6.10 -14.93 -20.77
CA LEU A 69 -6.16 -13.67 -21.52
C LEU A 69 -4.83 -12.93 -21.53
N PHE A 70 -4.00 -13.15 -20.52
CA PHE A 70 -2.73 -12.44 -20.31
C PHE A 70 -1.76 -13.31 -19.50
N SER A 71 -0.47 -12.95 -19.58
CA SER A 71 0.57 -13.56 -18.75
C SER A 71 0.53 -13.01 -17.32
N THR A 72 0.48 -13.89 -16.31
CA THR A 72 0.57 -13.51 -14.91
C THR A 72 1.89 -12.80 -14.60
N GLY A 73 3.00 -13.20 -15.21
CA GLY A 73 4.29 -12.56 -15.01
C GLY A 73 4.32 -11.08 -15.37
N THR A 74 3.62 -10.64 -16.44
CA THR A 74 3.51 -9.22 -16.77
C THR A 74 2.76 -8.45 -15.68
N LEU A 75 1.69 -9.03 -15.12
CA LEU A 75 0.92 -8.43 -14.04
C LEU A 75 1.75 -8.32 -12.74
N GLU A 76 2.53 -9.34 -12.44
CA GLU A 76 3.43 -9.36 -11.29
C GLU A 76 4.52 -8.28 -11.42
N ILE A 77 5.13 -8.15 -12.59
CA ILE A 77 6.10 -7.09 -12.90
C ILE A 77 5.47 -5.71 -12.71
N LEU A 78 4.25 -5.49 -13.23
CA LEU A 78 3.53 -4.23 -13.05
C LEU A 78 3.18 -3.96 -11.57
N THR A 79 2.84 -5.00 -10.82
CA THR A 79 2.58 -4.89 -9.38
C THR A 79 3.84 -4.47 -8.63
N TYR A 80 4.97 -5.10 -8.92
CA TYR A 80 6.25 -4.80 -8.29
C TYR A 80 6.73 -3.39 -8.61
N HIS A 81 6.83 -3.04 -9.90
CA HIS A 81 7.34 -1.74 -10.30
C HIS A 81 6.38 -0.59 -10.01
N GLY A 82 5.06 -0.84 -10.06
CA GLY A 82 4.04 0.15 -9.71
C GLY A 82 4.18 0.67 -8.28
N LEU A 83 4.56 -0.22 -7.33
CA LEU A 83 4.86 0.17 -5.96
C LEU A 83 6.02 1.17 -5.91
N GLY A 84 7.18 0.82 -6.50
CA GLY A 84 8.38 1.64 -6.43
C GLY A 84 8.24 2.98 -7.13
N LEU A 85 7.65 3.00 -8.32
CA LEU A 85 7.40 4.23 -9.08
C LEU A 85 6.39 5.15 -8.38
N GLY A 86 5.33 4.57 -7.79
CA GLY A 86 4.36 5.32 -7.01
C GLY A 86 5.00 6.01 -5.80
N PHE A 87 5.84 5.30 -5.06
CA PHE A 87 6.55 5.85 -3.90
C PHE A 87 7.64 6.87 -4.30
N ALA A 88 8.33 6.68 -5.42
CA ALA A 88 9.26 7.69 -5.96
C ALA A 88 8.53 9.01 -6.26
N ALA A 89 7.35 8.92 -6.90
CA ALA A 89 6.52 10.09 -7.18
C ALA A 89 6.05 10.78 -5.88
N LEU A 90 5.59 10.02 -4.88
CA LEU A 90 5.20 10.58 -3.58
C LEU A 90 6.35 11.32 -2.89
N ALA A 91 7.58 10.81 -2.99
CA ALA A 91 8.76 11.40 -2.36
C ALA A 91 9.20 12.71 -3.02
N LEU A 92 8.93 12.87 -4.31
CA LEU A 92 9.25 14.08 -5.08
C LEU A 92 8.28 15.25 -4.81
N ARG A 93 7.14 15.01 -4.14
CA ARG A 93 6.19 16.08 -3.80
C ARG A 93 6.81 17.15 -2.90
N ASN A 94 6.46 18.40 -3.14
CA ASN A 94 6.74 19.47 -2.21
C ASN A 94 5.68 19.43 -1.08
N THR A 95 6.11 19.09 0.11
CA THR A 95 5.30 19.18 1.32
C THR A 95 5.44 20.58 1.88
N GLU A 96 4.41 21.42 1.77
CA GLU A 96 4.35 22.67 2.52
C GLU A 96 4.29 22.32 4.01
N LYS A 97 5.26 22.84 4.75
CA LYS A 97 5.26 22.71 6.22
C LYS A 97 4.19 23.62 6.78
N LYS A 98 2.97 23.14 6.97
CA LYS A 98 2.06 23.77 7.94
C LYS A 98 2.66 23.55 9.34
N THR A 99 3.28 24.59 9.89
CA THR A 99 4.08 24.55 11.13
C THR A 99 3.23 24.79 12.38
N ASP A 100 2.06 24.18 12.49
CA ASP A 100 1.34 24.20 13.76
C ASP A 100 1.83 23.06 14.66
N GLY A 101 2.22 23.37 15.90
CA GLY A 101 2.71 22.39 16.86
C GLY A 101 1.72 21.24 17.14
N ARG A 102 0.41 21.47 16.93
CA ARG A 102 -0.63 20.44 16.98
C ARG A 102 -0.52 19.45 15.82
N SER A 103 -0.11 19.87 14.62
CA SER A 103 0.07 19.02 13.46
C SER A 103 1.23 18.02 13.63
N ARG A 104 2.32 18.41 14.31
CA ARG A 104 3.47 17.52 14.56
C ARG A 104 3.12 16.37 15.50
N THR A 105 2.36 16.64 16.56
CA THR A 105 1.94 15.60 17.51
C THR A 105 0.90 14.67 16.90
N GLY A 106 -0.01 15.19 16.08
CA GLY A 106 -0.98 14.40 15.34
C GLY A 106 -0.32 13.43 14.36
N ALA A 107 0.67 13.90 13.58
CA ALA A 107 1.44 13.08 12.65
C ALA A 107 2.26 11.98 13.37
N PHE A 108 2.88 12.29 14.51
CA PHE A 108 3.60 11.31 15.35
C PHE A 108 2.63 10.24 15.87
N ASP A 109 1.55 10.67 16.53
CA ASP A 109 0.57 9.76 17.12
C ASP A 109 -0.11 8.88 16.02
N THR A 110 -0.33 9.43 14.82
CA THR A 110 -0.79 8.67 13.65
C THR A 110 0.25 7.65 13.19
N GLY A 111 1.53 8.03 13.09
CA GLY A 111 2.61 7.10 12.71
C GLY A 111 2.73 5.92 13.67
N VAL A 112 2.69 6.19 14.98
CA VAL A 112 2.69 5.13 16.00
C VAL A 112 1.42 4.26 15.91
N THR A 113 0.25 4.86 15.67
CA THR A 113 -1.01 4.11 15.49
C THR A 113 -0.94 3.18 14.29
N VAL A 114 -0.37 3.65 13.18
CA VAL A 114 -0.20 2.86 11.95
C VAL A 114 0.69 1.65 12.20
N VAL A 115 1.87 1.85 12.79
CA VAL A 115 2.79 0.75 13.09
C VAL A 115 2.18 -0.22 14.09
N ASN A 116 1.47 0.29 15.07
CA ASN A 116 0.79 -0.54 16.06
C ASN A 116 -0.32 -1.39 15.45
N GLY A 117 -1.03 -0.87 14.45
CA GLY A 117 -1.98 -1.65 13.64
C GLY A 117 -1.29 -2.79 12.88
N TYR A 118 -0.13 -2.54 12.28
CA TYR A 118 0.65 -3.59 11.62
C TYR A 118 1.12 -4.68 12.60
N LEU A 119 1.59 -4.28 13.78
CA LEU A 119 2.00 -5.22 14.83
C LEU A 119 0.82 -6.06 15.34
N LEU A 120 -0.35 -5.45 15.52
CA LEU A 120 -1.58 -6.18 15.85
C LEU A 120 -1.91 -7.24 14.79
N GLN A 121 -1.90 -6.83 13.52
CA GLN A 121 -2.17 -7.72 12.39
C GLN A 121 -1.13 -8.85 12.33
N ALA A 122 0.15 -8.56 12.57
CA ALA A 122 1.21 -9.56 12.64
C ALA A 122 0.98 -10.57 13.77
N VAL A 123 0.65 -10.09 14.97
CA VAL A 123 0.36 -10.94 16.13
C VAL A 123 -0.85 -11.84 15.87
N LEU A 124 -1.97 -11.25 15.43
CA LEU A 124 -3.19 -11.99 15.12
C LEU A 124 -2.97 -13.02 13.99
N GLY A 125 -2.29 -12.60 12.93
CA GLY A 125 -1.96 -13.47 11.80
C GLY A 125 -1.09 -14.66 12.22
N LEU A 126 0.00 -14.42 12.96
CA LEU A 126 0.90 -15.48 13.42
C LEU A 126 0.24 -16.43 14.40
N ILE A 127 -0.57 -15.95 15.34
CA ILE A 127 -1.33 -16.83 16.27
C ILE A 127 -2.17 -17.83 15.47
N VAL A 128 -2.90 -17.34 14.46
CA VAL A 128 -3.75 -18.18 13.61
C VAL A 128 -2.92 -19.17 12.80
N THR A 129 -1.88 -18.68 12.10
CA THR A 129 -1.15 -19.52 11.15
C THR A 129 -0.19 -20.51 11.80
N ILE A 130 0.39 -20.18 12.95
CA ILE A 130 1.14 -21.14 13.76
C ILE A 130 0.19 -22.23 14.31
N GLY A 131 -1.00 -21.85 14.79
CA GLY A 131 -2.02 -22.82 15.22
C GLY A 131 -2.45 -23.75 14.08
N LEU A 132 -2.71 -23.21 12.89
CA LEU A 132 -3.08 -23.99 11.70
C LEU A 132 -1.92 -24.86 11.19
N TYR A 133 -0.67 -24.44 11.36
CA TYR A 133 0.48 -25.29 11.05
C TYR A 133 0.45 -26.61 11.86
N TYR A 134 0.15 -26.54 13.17
CA TYR A 134 0.04 -27.75 13.97
C TYR A 134 -1.18 -28.60 13.61
N ALA A 135 -2.30 -27.96 13.21
CA ALA A 135 -3.53 -28.64 12.88
C ALA A 135 -3.54 -29.29 11.48
N ILE A 136 -3.12 -28.54 10.44
CA ILE A 136 -3.28 -28.94 9.02
C ILE A 136 -1.97 -28.86 8.21
N ARG A 137 -0.84 -28.54 8.86
CA ARG A 137 0.47 -28.38 8.23
C ARG A 137 0.50 -27.29 7.14
N SER A 138 -0.28 -26.20 7.35
CA SER A 138 -0.18 -24.99 6.51
C SER A 138 1.12 -24.24 6.80
N PHE A 139 1.49 -23.27 5.93
CA PHE A 139 2.72 -22.49 6.11
C PHE A 139 2.62 -21.57 7.34
N TYR A 140 3.46 -21.79 8.33
CA TYR A 140 3.40 -21.17 9.66
C TYR A 140 3.65 -19.66 9.67
N ALA A 141 4.42 -19.12 8.71
CA ALA A 141 4.75 -17.70 8.65
C ALA A 141 3.77 -16.87 7.78
N SER A 142 2.77 -17.51 7.12
CA SER A 142 1.83 -16.82 6.23
C SER A 142 1.01 -15.73 6.94
N GLY A 143 0.89 -15.79 8.26
CA GLY A 143 0.24 -14.75 9.07
C GLY A 143 0.86 -13.37 8.98
N LEU A 144 2.17 -13.27 8.66
CA LEU A 144 2.84 -12.00 8.44
C LEU A 144 2.46 -11.35 7.10
N LEU A 145 1.85 -12.09 6.18
CA LEU A 145 1.28 -11.50 4.98
C LEU A 145 0.01 -10.68 5.27
N LEU A 146 -0.59 -10.83 6.47
CA LEU A 146 -1.73 -10.00 6.88
C LEU A 146 -1.36 -8.51 6.98
N PRO A 147 -0.36 -8.06 7.75
CA PRO A 147 0.05 -6.65 7.76
C PRO A 147 0.62 -6.19 6.41
N MET A 148 1.20 -7.09 5.61
CA MET A 148 1.72 -6.75 4.29
C MET A 148 0.59 -6.48 3.30
N GLY A 149 -0.49 -7.26 3.31
CA GLY A 149 -1.64 -7.08 2.42
C GLY A 149 -2.62 -6.02 2.89
N TYR A 150 -3.01 -6.08 4.17
CA TYR A 150 -3.96 -5.13 4.76
C TYR A 150 -3.32 -3.76 4.99
N GLY A 151 -2.18 -3.73 5.68
CA GLY A 151 -1.56 -2.49 6.13
C GLY A 151 -0.70 -1.80 5.07
N GLN A 152 0.02 -2.57 4.27
CA GLN A 152 0.97 -2.04 3.27
C GLN A 152 0.44 -2.11 1.83
N GLY A 153 -0.60 -2.90 1.61
CA GLY A 153 -1.24 -3.06 0.31
C GLY A 153 -0.59 -4.10 -0.61
N PRO A 154 -1.13 -4.25 -1.85
CA PRO A 154 -0.83 -5.39 -2.71
C PRO A 154 0.62 -5.48 -3.16
N GLY A 155 1.34 -4.36 -3.28
CA GLY A 155 2.74 -4.38 -3.67
C GLY A 155 3.64 -5.08 -2.65
N GLN A 156 3.46 -4.80 -1.36
CA GLN A 156 4.21 -5.48 -0.30
C GLN A 156 3.73 -6.92 -0.09
N ALA A 157 2.44 -7.16 -0.21
CA ALA A 157 1.87 -8.50 -0.17
C ALA A 157 2.45 -9.39 -1.27
N TYR A 158 2.59 -8.85 -2.49
CA TYR A 158 3.29 -9.50 -3.59
C TYR A 158 4.74 -9.80 -3.25
N ASN A 159 5.51 -8.78 -2.86
CA ASN A 159 6.94 -8.90 -2.59
C ASN A 159 7.25 -10.01 -1.57
N TRP A 160 6.54 -10.01 -0.45
CA TRP A 160 6.79 -10.98 0.61
C TRP A 160 6.15 -12.34 0.32
N GLY A 161 4.98 -12.37 -0.33
CA GLY A 161 4.36 -13.62 -0.79
C GLY A 161 5.26 -14.35 -1.78
N HIS A 162 5.80 -13.63 -2.77
CA HIS A 162 6.75 -14.16 -3.77
C HIS A 162 8.07 -14.60 -3.12
N ASN A 163 8.61 -13.81 -2.18
CA ASN A 163 9.80 -14.20 -1.44
C ASN A 163 9.58 -15.50 -0.64
N TYR A 164 8.43 -15.63 0.03
CA TYR A 164 8.09 -16.85 0.77
C TYR A 164 7.94 -18.06 -0.13
N GLU A 165 7.40 -17.87 -1.33
CA GLU A 165 7.28 -18.92 -2.35
C GLU A 165 8.64 -19.36 -2.86
N MET A 166 9.49 -18.43 -3.28
CA MET A 166 10.76 -18.71 -3.92
C MET A 166 11.86 -19.19 -2.96
N GLN A 167 11.88 -18.69 -1.72
CA GLN A 167 12.98 -18.97 -0.78
C GLN A 167 12.60 -19.96 0.32
N TRP A 168 11.31 -20.07 0.66
CA TRP A 168 10.88 -20.82 1.85
C TRP A 168 9.86 -21.91 1.54
N GLY A 169 9.57 -22.17 0.26
CA GLY A 169 8.70 -23.25 -0.17
C GLY A 169 7.23 -23.08 0.19
N PHE A 170 6.77 -21.83 0.32
CA PHE A 170 5.34 -21.56 0.50
C PHE A 170 4.62 -21.64 -0.84
N GLU A 171 4.10 -22.79 -1.20
CA GLU A 171 3.35 -22.99 -2.45
C GLU A 171 2.23 -21.97 -2.61
N ASN A 172 2.19 -21.30 -3.77
CA ASN A 172 1.25 -20.19 -4.08
C ASN A 172 1.35 -18.99 -3.12
N GLY A 173 2.50 -18.76 -2.50
CA GLY A 173 2.72 -17.64 -1.58
C GLY A 173 2.46 -16.28 -2.19
N THR A 174 2.81 -16.11 -3.47
CA THR A 174 2.49 -14.92 -4.28
C THR A 174 0.99 -14.66 -4.33
N SER A 175 0.21 -15.65 -4.76
CA SER A 175 -1.26 -15.57 -4.81
C SER A 175 -1.89 -15.40 -3.44
N PHE A 176 -1.30 -16.00 -2.40
CA PHE A 176 -1.77 -15.83 -1.02
C PHE A 176 -1.63 -14.36 -0.57
N GLY A 177 -0.47 -13.74 -0.77
CA GLY A 177 -0.25 -12.33 -0.46
C GLY A 177 -1.22 -11.41 -1.19
N LEU A 178 -1.37 -11.61 -2.51
CA LEU A 178 -2.30 -10.84 -3.34
C LEU A 178 -3.76 -11.02 -2.90
N ALA A 179 -4.16 -12.24 -2.54
CA ALA A 179 -5.50 -12.54 -2.04
C ALA A 179 -5.77 -11.87 -0.68
N VAL A 180 -4.76 -11.85 0.23
CA VAL A 180 -4.86 -11.10 1.49
C VAL A 180 -5.09 -9.61 1.21
N ALA A 181 -4.36 -8.99 0.29
CA ALA A 181 -4.55 -7.59 -0.07
C ALA A 181 -5.95 -7.33 -0.68
N ALA A 182 -6.42 -8.22 -1.56
CA ALA A 182 -7.77 -8.14 -2.14
C ALA A 182 -8.86 -8.22 -1.04
N MET A 183 -8.72 -9.14 -0.09
CA MET A 183 -9.62 -9.25 1.08
C MET A 183 -9.53 -8.02 1.98
N GLY A 184 -8.36 -7.38 2.04
CA GLY A 184 -8.17 -6.11 2.73
C GLY A 184 -9.04 -5.00 2.14
N PHE A 185 -9.05 -4.82 0.83
CA PHE A 185 -9.92 -3.85 0.16
C PHE A 185 -11.42 -4.11 0.40
N VAL A 186 -11.82 -5.37 0.37
CA VAL A 186 -13.19 -5.75 0.70
C VAL A 186 -13.51 -5.37 2.15
N SER A 187 -12.60 -5.66 3.08
CA SER A 187 -12.74 -5.31 4.50
C SER A 187 -12.84 -3.80 4.71
N ALA A 188 -12.00 -3.00 4.04
CA ALA A 188 -12.04 -1.54 4.08
C ALA A 188 -13.41 -1.01 3.65
N SER A 189 -13.92 -1.50 2.53
CA SER A 189 -15.20 -1.09 1.97
C SER A 189 -16.36 -1.49 2.88
N VAL A 190 -16.44 -2.75 3.30
CA VAL A 190 -17.51 -3.26 4.15
C VAL A 190 -17.50 -2.60 5.52
N GLY A 191 -16.35 -2.58 6.20
CA GLY A 191 -16.21 -1.99 7.53
C GLY A 191 -16.41 -0.46 7.52
N GLY A 192 -15.91 0.23 6.49
CA GLY A 192 -16.11 1.65 6.29
C GLY A 192 -17.59 2.00 6.11
N VAL A 193 -18.30 1.27 5.24
CA VAL A 193 -19.74 1.46 5.00
C VAL A 193 -20.57 1.13 6.24
N ILE A 194 -20.25 0.07 6.98
CA ILE A 194 -20.91 -0.26 8.25
C ILE A 194 -20.77 0.91 9.22
N TYR A 195 -19.57 1.45 9.36
CA TYR A 195 -19.30 2.57 10.27
C TYR A 195 -20.01 3.86 9.84
N LEU A 196 -19.99 4.20 8.57
CA LEU A 196 -20.70 5.36 8.02
C LEU A 196 -22.22 5.26 8.22
N ASN A 197 -22.80 4.08 8.02
CA ASN A 197 -24.20 3.83 8.32
C ASN A 197 -24.53 3.91 9.81
N TRP A 198 -23.61 3.50 10.67
CA TRP A 198 -23.76 3.67 12.11
C TRP A 198 -23.74 5.16 12.50
N LEU A 199 -22.80 5.97 11.97
CA LEU A 199 -22.75 7.42 12.16
C LEU A 199 -24.04 8.09 11.72
N ARG A 200 -24.59 7.67 10.56
CA ARG A 200 -25.86 8.19 10.03
C ARG A 200 -27.02 7.89 10.96
N ARG A 201 -27.11 6.66 11.50
CA ARG A 201 -28.15 6.30 12.48
C ARG A 201 -28.05 7.10 13.78
N LYS A 202 -26.85 7.53 14.15
CA LYS A 202 -26.59 8.39 15.32
C LYS A 202 -26.88 9.86 15.05
N GLY A 203 -27.20 10.27 13.82
CA GLY A 203 -27.40 11.66 13.43
C GLY A 203 -26.12 12.50 13.32
N ILE A 204 -24.94 11.88 13.45
CA ILE A 204 -23.63 12.54 13.35
C ILE A 204 -23.28 12.86 11.89
N PHE A 205 -23.78 12.04 10.95
CA PHE A 205 -23.56 12.18 9.53
C PHE A 205 -24.89 12.24 8.75
N GLN A 206 -25.06 13.29 7.92
CA GLN A 206 -26.30 13.51 7.13
C GLN A 206 -26.09 13.35 5.63
N GLY A 207 -24.86 13.15 5.14
CA GLY A 207 -24.53 12.99 3.72
C GLY A 207 -25.09 11.72 3.10
N ARG A 208 -25.15 11.69 1.76
CA ARG A 208 -25.49 10.50 0.97
C ARG A 208 -24.20 9.82 0.55
N LEU A 209 -24.08 8.51 0.82
CA LEU A 209 -22.91 7.70 0.46
C LEU A 209 -22.70 7.68 -1.05
N GLY A 210 -21.48 7.98 -1.50
CA GLY A 210 -21.08 7.90 -2.91
C GLY A 210 -21.58 9.03 -3.79
N GLU A 211 -22.00 10.17 -3.23
CA GLU A 211 -22.16 11.40 -4.02
C GLU A 211 -20.77 11.98 -4.31
N ASP A 212 -20.45 12.13 -5.61
CA ASP A 212 -19.20 12.73 -6.03
C ASP A 212 -19.13 14.19 -5.53
N ALA A 213 -18.20 14.48 -4.62
CA ALA A 213 -17.84 15.86 -4.34
C ALA A 213 -17.36 16.48 -5.66
N ARG A 214 -18.01 17.54 -6.10
CA ARG A 214 -17.56 18.30 -7.27
C ARG A 214 -16.24 18.97 -6.89
N ASP A 215 -15.13 18.35 -7.28
CA ASP A 215 -13.83 18.96 -7.20
C ASP A 215 -13.82 20.18 -8.14
N ASN A 216 -13.94 21.37 -7.58
CA ASN A 216 -13.66 22.60 -8.30
C ASN A 216 -12.16 22.71 -8.49
N VAL A 217 -11.64 22.03 -9.50
CA VAL A 217 -10.23 22.13 -9.92
C VAL A 217 -10.07 23.48 -10.60
N THR A 218 -9.45 24.43 -9.91
CA THR A 218 -9.13 25.76 -10.46
C THR A 218 -7.74 25.75 -11.10
N LEU A 219 -7.46 26.72 -12.00
CA LEU A 219 -6.13 26.89 -12.63
C LEU A 219 -5.00 27.04 -11.57
N SER A 220 -5.29 27.64 -10.43
CA SER A 220 -4.35 27.74 -9.29
C SER A 220 -3.96 26.39 -8.68
N THR A 221 -4.72 25.32 -8.96
CA THR A 221 -4.39 23.96 -8.53
C THR A 221 -3.29 23.33 -9.41
N PHE A 222 -3.11 23.85 -10.64
CA PHE A 222 -2.15 23.30 -11.62
C PHE A 222 -0.84 24.07 -11.67
N THR A 223 -0.80 25.33 -11.26
CA THR A 223 0.38 26.19 -11.38
C THR A 223 0.68 26.88 -10.07
N SER A 224 1.91 26.80 -9.61
CA SER A 224 2.46 27.65 -8.55
C SER A 224 3.42 28.70 -9.15
N ASP A 225 3.65 29.79 -8.43
CA ASP A 225 4.57 30.83 -8.85
C ASP A 225 5.99 30.26 -9.06
N ASN A 226 6.64 30.58 -10.19
CA ASN A 226 8.00 30.11 -10.56
C ASN A 226 8.13 28.66 -11.05
N GLU A 227 7.06 27.97 -11.41
CA GLU A 227 7.13 26.65 -12.05
C GLU A 227 7.51 26.74 -13.54
N VAL A 228 7.97 25.60 -14.07
CA VAL A 228 8.23 25.43 -15.51
C VAL A 228 6.93 25.66 -16.29
N PRO A 229 6.91 26.52 -17.33
CA PRO A 229 5.73 26.70 -18.18
C PRO A 229 5.28 25.39 -18.82
N ILE A 230 3.98 25.30 -19.13
CA ILE A 230 3.41 24.11 -19.79
C ILE A 230 4.01 23.91 -21.19
N SER A 231 4.43 25.00 -21.84
CA SER A 231 4.93 25.04 -23.23
C SER A 231 6.42 25.31 -23.31
N GLU A 232 7.26 24.55 -22.61
CA GLU A 232 8.72 24.56 -22.83
C GLU A 232 9.17 23.48 -23.83
N SER A 233 10.49 23.44 -24.13
CA SER A 233 11.09 22.42 -25.00
C SER A 233 10.83 20.98 -24.57
N MET A 234 10.55 20.74 -23.28
CA MET A 234 10.09 19.49 -22.73
C MET A 234 8.78 19.71 -21.97
N ASP A 235 7.77 18.88 -22.25
CA ASP A 235 6.48 18.94 -21.57
C ASP A 235 6.62 18.76 -20.05
N LYS A 236 5.90 19.56 -19.29
CA LYS A 236 5.95 19.57 -17.83
C LYS A 236 5.67 18.18 -17.21
N PHE A 237 4.73 17.42 -17.79
CA PHE A 237 4.43 16.08 -17.34
C PHE A 237 5.58 15.10 -17.60
N THR A 238 6.23 15.24 -18.78
CA THR A 238 7.41 14.43 -19.14
C THR A 238 8.56 14.66 -18.16
N ILE A 239 8.79 15.91 -17.71
CA ILE A 239 9.80 16.22 -16.68
C ILE A 239 9.48 15.48 -15.38
N GLN A 240 8.20 15.49 -14.94
CA GLN A 240 7.80 14.79 -13.71
C GLN A 240 8.05 13.29 -13.84
N LEU A 241 7.66 12.66 -14.95
CA LEU A 241 7.93 11.25 -15.21
C LEU A 241 9.43 10.96 -15.22
N ALA A 242 10.23 11.78 -15.90
CA ALA A 242 11.67 11.62 -15.96
C ALA A 242 12.32 11.64 -14.56
N LEU A 243 11.88 12.55 -13.67
CA LEU A 243 12.35 12.59 -12.27
C LEU A 243 11.97 11.34 -11.49
N VAL A 244 10.75 10.81 -11.69
CA VAL A 244 10.29 9.57 -11.04
C VAL A 244 11.14 8.38 -11.50
N PHE A 245 11.32 8.22 -12.81
CA PHE A 245 12.12 7.13 -13.35
C PHE A 245 13.60 7.26 -12.98
N LEU A 246 14.15 8.49 -12.93
CA LEU A 246 15.52 8.73 -12.44
C LEU A 246 15.68 8.29 -10.98
N ALA A 247 14.75 8.66 -10.11
CA ALA A 247 14.78 8.24 -8.71
C ALA A 247 14.75 6.71 -8.59
N TYR A 248 13.91 6.07 -9.39
CA TYR A 248 13.77 4.61 -9.40
C TYR A 248 15.01 3.91 -9.97
N ALA A 249 15.61 4.45 -11.04
CA ALA A 249 16.84 3.92 -11.61
C ALA A 249 18.03 4.04 -10.65
N LEU A 250 18.15 5.16 -9.92
CA LEU A 250 19.18 5.33 -8.88
C LEU A 250 18.96 4.34 -7.72
N ALA A 251 17.71 4.10 -7.31
CA ALA A 251 17.40 3.08 -6.33
C ALA A 251 17.82 1.68 -6.80
N PHE A 252 17.54 1.34 -8.07
CA PHE A 252 17.98 0.07 -8.66
C PHE A 252 19.51 -0.07 -8.66
N LEU A 253 20.24 0.95 -9.10
CA LEU A 253 21.69 0.93 -9.12
C LEU A 253 22.28 0.75 -7.72
N PHE A 254 21.71 1.42 -6.73
CA PHE A 254 22.10 1.29 -5.33
C PHE A 254 21.85 -0.13 -4.80
N MET A 255 20.64 -0.67 -5.02
CA MET A 255 20.29 -2.05 -4.62
C MET A 255 21.19 -3.07 -5.31
N LYS A 256 21.44 -2.89 -6.61
CA LYS A 256 22.35 -3.75 -7.38
C LYS A 256 23.78 -3.69 -6.82
N GLY A 257 24.27 -2.50 -6.46
CA GLY A 257 25.59 -2.33 -5.84
C GLY A 257 25.69 -3.08 -4.52
N ILE A 258 24.72 -2.93 -3.62
CA ILE A 258 24.70 -3.69 -2.34
C ILE A 258 24.62 -5.20 -2.62
N ASN A 259 23.76 -5.61 -3.55
CA ASN A 259 23.62 -7.01 -3.93
C ASN A 259 24.95 -7.61 -4.40
N SER A 260 25.70 -6.88 -5.22
CA SER A 260 27.02 -7.32 -5.69
C SER A 260 28.06 -7.43 -4.56
N LEU A 261 27.92 -6.64 -3.49
CA LEU A 261 28.76 -6.77 -2.29
C LEU A 261 28.39 -8.00 -1.43
N LEU A 262 27.11 -8.35 -1.40
CA LEU A 262 26.63 -9.53 -0.63
C LEU A 262 26.86 -10.85 -1.37
N ASP A 263 26.88 -10.82 -2.70
CA ASP A 263 27.08 -11.97 -3.56
C ASP A 263 28.02 -11.61 -4.74
N PRO A 264 29.33 -11.47 -4.47
CA PRO A 264 30.29 -11.07 -5.52
C PRO A 264 30.43 -12.10 -6.65
N ALA A 265 30.13 -13.36 -6.37
CA ALA A 265 30.23 -14.43 -7.36
C ALA A 265 28.95 -14.66 -8.18
N GLY A 266 27.83 -14.01 -7.82
CA GLY A 266 26.55 -14.20 -8.51
C GLY A 266 25.95 -15.61 -8.39
N THR A 267 26.39 -16.36 -7.37
CA THR A 267 25.98 -17.77 -7.18
C THR A 267 24.73 -17.93 -6.33
N GLY A 268 24.18 -16.81 -5.86
CA GLY A 268 23.09 -16.76 -4.89
C GLY A 268 23.60 -16.71 -3.47
N ALA A 269 23.35 -15.59 -2.78
CA ALA A 269 23.75 -15.43 -1.39
C ALA A 269 23.03 -16.45 -0.49
N LYS A 270 23.76 -17.09 0.43
CA LYS A 270 23.21 -18.10 1.35
C LYS A 270 23.17 -17.58 2.79
N GLY A 271 22.30 -18.16 3.60
CA GLY A 271 22.17 -17.81 5.02
C GLY A 271 21.72 -16.38 5.25
N LEU A 272 22.40 -15.65 6.12
CA LEU A 272 22.06 -14.27 6.47
C LEU A 272 22.14 -13.33 5.27
N ALA A 273 23.17 -13.48 4.43
CA ALA A 273 23.35 -12.66 3.23
C ALA A 273 22.17 -12.83 2.24
N GLY A 274 21.67 -14.06 2.04
CA GLY A 274 20.50 -14.34 1.19
C GLY A 274 19.23 -13.71 1.75
N THR A 275 19.05 -13.74 3.07
CA THR A 275 17.92 -13.06 3.73
C THR A 275 17.98 -11.54 3.50
N VAL A 276 19.16 -10.94 3.68
CA VAL A 276 19.37 -9.50 3.46
C VAL A 276 19.17 -9.14 1.98
N GLN A 277 19.62 -9.98 1.05
CA GLN A 277 19.39 -9.81 -0.38
C GLN A 277 17.91 -9.76 -0.73
N GLY A 278 17.12 -10.74 -0.25
CA GLY A 278 15.65 -10.74 -0.46
C GLY A 278 14.97 -9.50 0.13
N MET A 279 15.43 -9.04 1.30
CA MET A 279 14.93 -7.81 1.93
C MET A 279 15.23 -6.57 1.11
N ILE A 280 16.44 -6.42 0.56
CA ILE A 280 16.83 -5.26 -0.25
C ILE A 280 15.89 -5.13 -1.45
N TRP A 281 15.66 -6.20 -2.18
CA TRP A 281 14.75 -6.19 -3.32
C TRP A 281 13.28 -6.01 -2.91
N GLY A 282 12.85 -6.55 -1.78
CA GLY A 282 11.51 -6.33 -1.21
C GLY A 282 11.27 -4.88 -0.75
N PHE A 283 12.34 -4.16 -0.39
CA PHE A 283 12.27 -2.75 0.05
C PHE A 283 12.55 -1.73 -1.05
N GLN A 284 12.49 -2.11 -2.30
CA GLN A 284 12.73 -1.24 -3.44
C GLN A 284 11.95 0.10 -3.35
N PHE A 285 10.75 0.10 -2.80
CA PHE A 285 9.93 1.30 -2.61
C PHE A 285 10.53 2.30 -1.61
N LEU A 286 11.20 1.81 -0.55
CA LEU A 286 11.90 2.66 0.41
C LEU A 286 13.09 3.34 -0.25
N PHE A 287 13.91 2.59 -0.98
CA PHE A 287 15.05 3.16 -1.71
C PHE A 287 14.59 4.15 -2.76
N SER A 288 13.51 3.85 -3.49
CA SER A 288 12.88 4.77 -4.44
C SER A 288 12.48 6.09 -3.77
N SER A 289 11.89 6.01 -2.58
CA SER A 289 11.53 7.19 -1.79
C SER A 289 12.76 7.97 -1.33
N VAL A 290 13.80 7.30 -0.86
CA VAL A 290 15.05 7.94 -0.41
C VAL A 290 15.69 8.69 -1.58
N PHE A 291 15.81 8.08 -2.76
CA PHE A 291 16.38 8.74 -3.93
C PHE A 291 15.47 9.86 -4.46
N GLY A 292 14.16 9.73 -4.39
CA GLY A 292 13.23 10.83 -4.68
C GLY A 292 13.45 12.04 -3.76
N MET A 293 13.59 11.79 -2.44
CA MET A 293 13.93 12.84 -1.47
C MET A 293 15.32 13.44 -1.72
N LEU A 294 16.31 12.62 -2.10
CA LEU A 294 17.66 13.06 -2.42
C LEU A 294 17.68 13.98 -3.65
N ILE A 295 17.01 13.59 -4.74
CA ILE A 295 16.88 14.43 -5.94
C ILE A 295 16.25 15.77 -5.57
N LYS A 296 15.18 15.77 -4.79
CA LYS A 296 14.53 17.01 -4.32
C LYS A 296 15.48 17.87 -3.48
N ALA A 297 16.28 17.27 -2.59
CA ALA A 297 17.27 17.99 -1.78
C ALA A 297 18.38 18.60 -2.63
N VAL A 298 18.88 17.86 -3.63
CA VAL A 298 19.87 18.36 -4.59
C VAL A 298 19.32 19.55 -5.38
N MET A 299 18.11 19.41 -5.96
CA MET A 299 17.46 20.49 -6.71
C MET A 299 17.25 21.74 -5.85
N LYS A 300 16.80 21.56 -4.61
CA LYS A 300 16.68 22.68 -3.65
C LYS A 300 18.01 23.35 -3.36
N THR A 301 19.09 22.60 -3.25
CA THR A 301 20.45 23.13 -3.02
C THR A 301 20.97 23.88 -4.27
N LEU A 302 20.77 23.34 -5.46
CA LEU A 302 21.14 24.00 -6.73
C LEU A 302 20.37 25.31 -6.93
N ARG A 303 19.08 25.33 -6.54
CA ARG A 303 18.26 26.54 -6.58
C ARG A 303 18.79 27.61 -5.59
N LYS A 304 19.16 27.22 -4.38
CA LYS A 304 19.78 28.15 -3.40
C LYS A 304 21.11 28.73 -3.90
N LYS A 305 21.87 27.98 -4.70
CA LYS A 305 23.13 28.43 -5.31
C LYS A 305 22.94 29.23 -6.59
N GLY A 306 21.73 29.49 -7.04
CA GLY A 306 21.43 30.22 -8.26
C GLY A 306 21.72 29.47 -9.56
N VAL A 307 22.06 28.17 -9.50
CA VAL A 307 22.30 27.34 -10.71
C VAL A 307 20.96 26.96 -11.37
N MET A 308 19.93 26.73 -10.57
CA MET A 308 18.57 26.47 -11.03
C MET A 308 17.68 27.66 -10.67
N HIS A 309 16.96 28.20 -11.65
CA HIS A 309 16.10 29.37 -11.45
C HIS A 309 14.62 29.01 -11.26
N ARG A 310 14.21 27.80 -11.69
CA ARG A 310 12.79 27.36 -11.67
C ARG A 310 12.58 26.16 -10.77
N GLU A 311 11.33 25.95 -10.39
CA GLU A 311 10.89 24.76 -9.68
C GLU A 311 10.44 23.69 -10.69
N TYR A 312 11.14 22.55 -10.69
CA TYR A 312 10.89 21.47 -11.63
C TYR A 312 9.91 20.42 -11.07
N THR A 313 9.70 20.38 -9.76
CA THR A 313 8.74 19.46 -9.14
C THR A 313 7.37 20.11 -9.01
N ASN A 314 6.33 19.43 -9.49
CA ASN A 314 4.95 19.84 -9.33
C ASN A 314 4.19 18.83 -8.49
N THR A 315 3.72 19.25 -7.32
CA THR A 315 3.05 18.37 -6.35
C THR A 315 1.75 17.76 -6.90
N PHE A 316 0.98 18.53 -7.66
CA PHE A 316 -0.25 18.01 -8.28
C PHE A 316 0.04 16.89 -9.27
N MET A 317 0.99 17.10 -10.20
CA MET A 317 1.36 16.09 -11.18
C MET A 317 1.98 14.86 -10.53
N GLN A 318 2.85 15.04 -9.52
CA GLN A 318 3.44 13.92 -8.77
C GLN A 318 2.36 13.08 -8.05
N ASN A 319 1.32 13.73 -7.50
CA ASN A 319 0.18 13.02 -6.93
C ASN A 319 -0.59 12.21 -7.99
N ARG A 320 -0.76 12.76 -9.20
CA ARG A 320 -1.45 12.06 -10.30
C ARG A 320 -0.64 10.87 -10.80
N ILE A 321 0.68 11.03 -10.94
CA ILE A 321 1.59 9.93 -11.32
C ILE A 321 1.55 8.82 -10.25
N ALA A 322 1.65 9.20 -8.97
CA ALA A 322 1.58 8.22 -7.89
C ALA A 322 0.23 7.48 -7.88
N GLY A 323 -0.88 8.21 -8.01
CA GLY A 323 -2.22 7.62 -8.09
C GLY A 323 -2.37 6.66 -9.26
N PHE A 324 -1.90 7.06 -10.44
CA PHE A 324 -1.89 6.23 -11.64
C PHE A 324 -1.09 4.92 -11.44
N MET A 325 0.12 5.01 -10.88
CA MET A 325 0.96 3.84 -10.62
C MET A 325 0.32 2.89 -9.60
N PHE A 326 -0.31 3.44 -8.54
CA PHE A 326 -1.00 2.63 -7.56
C PHE A 326 -2.29 1.99 -8.10
N ASP A 327 -3.07 2.69 -8.92
CA ASP A 327 -4.25 2.10 -9.55
C ASP A 327 -3.86 0.96 -10.48
N LEU A 328 -2.83 1.15 -11.32
CA LEU A 328 -2.30 0.10 -12.19
C LEU A 328 -1.80 -1.11 -11.39
N MET A 329 -1.06 -0.85 -10.30
CA MET A 329 -0.58 -1.88 -9.37
C MET A 329 -1.76 -2.68 -8.77
N VAL A 330 -2.81 -2.01 -8.32
CA VAL A 330 -3.96 -2.66 -7.68
C VAL A 330 -4.72 -3.54 -8.68
N VAL A 331 -5.01 -3.03 -9.87
CA VAL A 331 -5.68 -3.83 -10.92
C VAL A 331 -4.87 -5.05 -11.30
N ALA A 332 -3.57 -4.86 -11.56
CA ALA A 332 -2.65 -5.92 -11.94
C ALA A 332 -2.53 -6.98 -10.84
N SER A 333 -2.41 -6.56 -9.58
CA SER A 333 -2.24 -7.45 -8.44
C SER A 333 -3.44 -8.37 -8.23
N ILE A 334 -4.66 -7.85 -8.31
CA ILE A 334 -5.88 -8.66 -8.14
C ILE A 334 -6.06 -9.60 -9.34
N ALA A 335 -5.80 -9.12 -10.56
CA ALA A 335 -5.89 -9.94 -11.77
C ALA A 335 -4.83 -11.06 -11.83
N ALA A 336 -3.69 -10.90 -11.12
CA ALA A 336 -2.62 -11.89 -11.05
C ALA A 336 -2.91 -13.06 -10.08
N ILE A 337 -3.96 -13.00 -9.28
CA ILE A 337 -4.31 -14.05 -8.31
C ILE A 337 -4.60 -15.37 -9.07
N ASP A 338 -3.91 -16.43 -8.71
CA ASP A 338 -4.21 -17.76 -9.28
C ASP A 338 -5.35 -18.43 -8.50
N LEU A 339 -6.50 -18.53 -9.17
CA LEU A 339 -7.68 -19.18 -8.60
C LEU A 339 -7.52 -20.68 -8.39
N SER A 340 -6.52 -21.32 -9.01
CA SER A 340 -6.25 -22.76 -8.80
C SER A 340 -5.79 -23.04 -7.35
N ALA A 341 -5.11 -22.09 -6.72
CA ALA A 341 -4.68 -22.16 -5.33
C ALA A 341 -5.84 -22.33 -4.33
N PHE A 342 -7.02 -21.84 -4.70
CA PHE A 342 -8.22 -21.94 -3.85
C PHE A 342 -8.81 -23.37 -3.76
N ARG A 343 -8.24 -24.33 -4.47
CA ARG A 343 -8.59 -25.75 -4.31
C ARG A 343 -7.93 -26.39 -3.09
N ASP A 344 -6.83 -25.81 -2.61
CA ASP A 344 -6.12 -26.33 -1.44
C ASP A 344 -6.68 -25.73 -0.14
N HIS A 345 -7.16 -26.59 0.77
CA HIS A 345 -7.63 -26.18 2.08
C HIS A 345 -6.52 -25.54 2.95
N ARG A 346 -5.24 -25.91 2.70
CA ARG A 346 -4.07 -25.30 3.38
C ARG A 346 -3.80 -23.87 2.94
N PHE A 347 -4.38 -23.46 1.81
CA PHE A 347 -4.37 -22.10 1.32
C PHE A 347 -5.61 -21.33 1.79
N VAL A 348 -6.82 -21.90 1.56
CA VAL A 348 -8.10 -21.21 1.78
C VAL A 348 -8.38 -20.98 3.26
N LEU A 349 -8.12 -21.98 4.12
CA LEU A 349 -8.47 -21.89 5.54
C LEU A 349 -7.64 -20.81 6.27
N PRO A 350 -6.28 -20.77 6.14
CA PRO A 350 -5.49 -19.68 6.72
C PRO A 350 -5.89 -18.32 6.14
N LEU A 351 -6.05 -18.20 4.83
CA LEU A 351 -6.46 -16.96 4.16
C LEU A 351 -7.78 -16.41 4.74
N THR A 352 -8.78 -17.26 4.84
CA THR A 352 -10.11 -16.85 5.32
C THR A 352 -10.06 -16.42 6.78
N ILE A 353 -9.43 -17.21 7.64
CA ILE A 353 -9.38 -16.92 9.07
C ILE A 353 -8.58 -15.66 9.37
N ILE A 354 -7.36 -15.50 8.76
CA ILE A 354 -6.56 -14.30 9.01
C ILE A 354 -7.25 -13.05 8.45
N SER A 355 -7.95 -13.17 7.33
CA SER A 355 -8.68 -12.03 6.74
C SER A 355 -9.82 -11.57 7.66
N ILE A 356 -10.60 -12.49 8.19
CA ILE A 356 -11.69 -12.19 9.12
C ILE A 356 -11.14 -11.61 10.43
N VAL A 357 -10.17 -12.29 11.05
CA VAL A 357 -9.56 -11.86 12.31
C VAL A 357 -8.84 -10.51 12.13
N GLY A 358 -8.17 -10.32 11.01
CA GLY A 358 -7.52 -9.06 10.64
C GLY A 358 -8.51 -7.91 10.47
N ALA A 359 -9.63 -8.14 9.78
CA ALA A 359 -10.67 -7.13 9.58
C ALA A 359 -11.28 -6.66 10.91
N PHE A 360 -11.75 -7.60 11.72
CA PHE A 360 -12.35 -7.29 13.02
C PHE A 360 -11.33 -6.74 14.01
N GLY A 361 -10.14 -7.35 14.11
CA GLY A 361 -9.09 -6.89 15.01
C GLY A 361 -8.67 -5.46 14.71
N THR A 362 -8.43 -5.13 13.44
CA THR A 362 -8.08 -3.77 13.02
C THR A 362 -9.22 -2.79 13.27
N TYR A 363 -10.47 -3.18 12.99
CA TYR A 363 -11.65 -2.34 13.20
C TYR A 363 -11.81 -1.94 14.67
N PHE A 364 -11.85 -2.90 15.57
CA PHE A 364 -12.07 -2.63 17.00
C PHE A 364 -10.87 -1.92 17.64
N TYR A 365 -9.66 -2.29 17.25
CA TYR A 365 -8.45 -1.62 17.73
C TYR A 365 -8.42 -0.14 17.32
N LEU A 366 -8.60 0.16 16.04
CA LEU A 366 -8.60 1.54 15.57
C LEU A 366 -9.76 2.34 16.14
N ARG A 367 -10.94 1.75 16.30
CA ARG A 367 -12.06 2.41 16.96
C ARG A 367 -11.72 2.79 18.41
N PHE A 368 -11.05 1.89 19.13
CA PHE A 368 -10.59 2.13 20.48
C PHE A 368 -9.52 3.23 20.56
N VAL A 369 -8.54 3.19 19.67
CA VAL A 369 -7.44 4.15 19.63
C VAL A 369 -7.94 5.53 19.21
N CYS A 370 -8.70 5.63 18.12
CA CYS A 370 -9.13 6.92 17.59
C CYS A 370 -9.98 7.70 18.59
N ALA A 371 -10.88 7.04 19.30
CA ALA A 371 -11.68 7.68 20.35
C ALA A 371 -10.85 8.29 21.52
N ARG A 372 -9.61 7.80 21.74
CA ARG A 372 -8.76 8.25 22.85
C ARG A 372 -7.62 9.17 22.43
N VAL A 373 -7.07 8.93 21.25
CA VAL A 373 -5.88 9.66 20.76
C VAL A 373 -6.27 10.85 19.93
N PHE A 374 -7.38 10.76 19.20
CA PHE A 374 -7.87 11.79 18.27
C PHE A 374 -9.29 12.29 18.62
N PRO A 375 -9.58 12.69 19.85
CA PRO A 375 -10.95 12.98 20.31
C PRO A 375 -11.65 14.11 19.55
N TRP A 376 -10.89 15.01 18.91
CA TRP A 376 -11.43 16.16 18.18
C TRP A 376 -11.92 15.82 16.76
N TYR A 377 -11.45 14.71 16.19
CA TYR A 377 -11.80 14.20 14.87
C TYR A 377 -11.73 12.67 14.83
N GLU A 378 -12.35 12.05 15.88
CA GLU A 378 -12.25 10.60 16.08
C GLU A 378 -12.83 9.77 14.93
N HIS A 379 -13.90 10.27 14.29
CA HIS A 379 -14.59 9.57 13.22
C HIS A 379 -13.83 9.66 11.91
N GLU A 380 -13.28 10.84 11.61
CA GLU A 380 -12.43 11.10 10.46
C GLU A 380 -11.12 10.32 10.57
N ALA A 381 -10.49 10.35 11.75
CA ALA A 381 -9.30 9.56 12.03
C ALA A 381 -9.55 8.07 11.88
N PHE A 382 -10.69 7.56 12.39
CA PHE A 382 -11.03 6.15 12.26
C PHE A 382 -11.23 5.74 10.80
N LEU A 383 -12.03 6.46 10.03
CA LEU A 383 -12.30 6.12 8.63
C LEU A 383 -11.05 6.19 7.77
N SER A 384 -10.24 7.24 7.94
CA SER A 384 -8.99 7.40 7.19
C SER A 384 -7.98 6.29 7.52
N LEU A 385 -7.77 5.99 8.80
CA LEU A 385 -6.83 4.97 9.25
C LEU A 385 -7.31 3.55 8.97
N TYR A 386 -8.61 3.27 9.15
CA TYR A 386 -9.16 1.96 8.86
C TYR A 386 -9.06 1.63 7.37
N GLY A 387 -9.45 2.58 6.51
CA GLY A 387 -9.31 2.43 5.07
C GLY A 387 -7.85 2.25 4.62
N MET A 388 -6.91 2.96 5.25
CA MET A 388 -5.49 2.82 4.96
C MET A 388 -4.91 1.51 5.46
N GLN A 389 -5.30 1.04 6.65
CA GLN A 389 -4.74 -0.16 7.27
C GLN A 389 -5.44 -1.47 6.87
N THR A 390 -6.47 -1.41 6.06
CA THR A 390 -7.11 -2.60 5.46
C THR A 390 -7.09 -2.56 3.93
N GLY A 391 -6.68 -1.42 3.35
CA GLY A 391 -6.56 -1.26 1.90
C GLY A 391 -5.29 -0.49 1.52
N THR A 392 -5.47 0.78 1.17
CA THR A 392 -4.36 1.70 0.84
C THR A 392 -4.68 3.09 1.38
N ALA A 393 -3.70 3.99 1.34
CA ALA A 393 -3.93 5.40 1.65
C ALA A 393 -5.07 6.02 0.82
N SER A 394 -5.19 5.63 -0.46
CA SER A 394 -6.29 6.07 -1.33
C SER A 394 -7.66 5.60 -0.81
N THR A 395 -7.76 4.38 -0.32
CA THR A 395 -9.01 3.86 0.29
C THR A 395 -9.35 4.64 1.56
N GLY A 396 -8.34 4.99 2.38
CA GLY A 396 -8.51 5.86 3.55
C GLY A 396 -9.04 7.24 3.17
N VAL A 397 -8.52 7.84 2.11
CA VAL A 397 -9.00 9.12 1.58
C VAL A 397 -10.43 9.01 1.05
N ILE A 398 -10.79 7.93 0.36
CA ILE A 398 -12.16 7.71 -0.14
C ILE A 398 -13.14 7.67 1.03
N LEU A 399 -12.86 6.91 2.07
CA LEU A 399 -13.72 6.82 3.25
C LEU A 399 -13.79 8.14 4.03
N LEU A 400 -12.67 8.87 4.14
CA LEU A 400 -12.61 10.17 4.79
C LEU A 400 -13.51 11.21 4.08
N ARG A 401 -13.48 11.24 2.74
CA ARG A 401 -14.29 12.17 1.93
C ARG A 401 -15.78 12.07 2.18
N GLU A 402 -16.27 10.94 2.62
CA GLU A 402 -17.70 10.77 2.89
C GLU A 402 -18.19 11.64 4.06
N ILE A 403 -17.32 11.94 5.04
CA ILE A 403 -17.66 12.74 6.22
C ILE A 403 -16.92 14.08 6.27
N ASP A 404 -15.77 14.19 5.61
CA ASP A 404 -14.96 15.41 5.50
C ASP A 404 -14.60 15.67 4.02
N PRO A 405 -15.57 16.11 3.19
CA PRO A 405 -15.35 16.32 1.75
C PRO A 405 -14.34 17.42 1.42
N GLN A 406 -14.20 18.41 2.30
CA GLN A 406 -13.30 19.56 2.14
C GLN A 406 -11.93 19.37 2.78
N PHE A 407 -11.70 18.23 3.45
CA PHE A 407 -10.47 17.94 4.20
C PHE A 407 -10.11 19.03 5.22
N GLU A 408 -11.11 19.48 5.96
CA GLU A 408 -10.94 20.53 6.99
C GLU A 408 -10.31 19.98 8.27
N THR A 409 -10.45 18.68 8.52
CA THR A 409 -9.88 18.06 9.71
C THR A 409 -8.40 17.69 9.51
N GLN A 410 -7.69 17.50 10.61
CA GLN A 410 -6.28 17.06 10.58
C GLN A 410 -6.10 15.62 10.09
N ALA A 411 -7.17 14.84 9.90
CA ALA A 411 -7.10 13.45 9.45
C ALA A 411 -6.42 13.32 8.10
N SER A 412 -6.74 14.20 7.14
CA SER A 412 -6.14 14.20 5.80
C SER A 412 -4.64 14.53 5.84
N ASP A 413 -4.26 15.55 6.61
CA ASP A 413 -2.87 15.97 6.78
C ASP A 413 -2.05 14.85 7.42
N ASN A 414 -2.61 14.19 8.43
CA ASN A 414 -1.96 13.11 9.15
C ASN A 414 -1.70 11.88 8.26
N LEU A 415 -2.58 11.59 7.28
CA LEU A 415 -2.34 10.52 6.29
C LEU A 415 -1.08 10.77 5.43
N VAL A 416 -0.64 12.02 5.34
CA VAL A 416 0.56 12.40 4.57
C VAL A 416 1.78 12.52 5.48
N TYR A 417 1.64 13.21 6.61
CA TYR A 417 2.78 13.56 7.47
C TYR A 417 3.21 12.47 8.45
N HIS A 418 2.44 11.38 8.60
CA HIS A 418 2.83 10.26 9.47
C HIS A 418 3.94 9.38 8.89
N MET A 419 4.16 9.39 7.56
CA MET A 419 5.05 8.45 6.88
C MET A 419 6.47 8.35 7.46
N PRO A 420 7.19 9.45 7.77
CA PRO A 420 8.53 9.35 8.34
C PRO A 420 8.53 8.59 9.68
N TRP A 421 7.51 8.78 10.50
CA TRP A 421 7.36 8.10 11.78
C TRP A 421 7.00 6.62 11.60
N ALA A 422 6.10 6.32 10.64
CA ALA A 422 5.72 4.95 10.31
C ALA A 422 6.91 4.15 9.75
N ILE A 423 7.77 4.75 8.94
CA ILE A 423 8.99 4.12 8.42
C ILE A 423 9.97 3.84 9.58
N LEU A 424 10.23 4.84 10.42
CA LEU A 424 11.18 4.72 11.53
C LEU A 424 10.76 3.62 12.53
N PHE A 425 9.51 3.63 12.96
CA PHE A 425 8.99 2.68 13.95
C PHE A 425 8.60 1.32 13.35
N GLY A 426 8.29 1.28 12.05
CA GLY A 426 7.94 0.06 11.32
C GLY A 426 9.15 -0.78 10.90
N ALA A 427 10.34 -0.17 10.81
CA ALA A 427 11.56 -0.86 10.36
C ALA A 427 11.84 -2.19 11.08
N PRO A 428 11.71 -2.33 12.41
CA PRO A 428 11.90 -3.60 13.08
C PRO A 428 10.95 -4.71 12.60
N MET A 429 9.68 -4.38 12.34
CA MET A 429 8.70 -5.35 11.86
C MET A 429 9.09 -5.91 10.49
N PHE A 430 9.56 -5.07 9.59
CA PHE A 430 10.01 -5.52 8.27
C PHE A 430 11.19 -6.49 8.32
N LEU A 431 12.12 -6.31 9.27
CA LEU A 431 13.18 -7.26 9.50
C LEU A 431 12.62 -8.61 9.98
N LEU A 432 11.62 -8.59 10.86
CA LEU A 432 11.00 -9.78 11.41
C LEU A 432 10.26 -10.61 10.36
N VAL A 433 9.70 -9.97 9.32
CA VAL A 433 9.03 -10.67 8.20
C VAL A 433 9.99 -11.59 7.46
N GLY A 434 11.27 -11.22 7.30
CA GLY A 434 12.30 -12.07 6.68
C GLY A 434 12.87 -13.15 7.62
N VAL A 435 12.68 -13.01 8.93
CA VAL A 435 13.21 -13.98 9.92
C VAL A 435 12.21 -15.09 10.21
N ALA A 436 10.92 -14.79 10.26
CA ALA A 436 9.87 -15.75 10.63
C ALA A 436 9.86 -17.04 9.80
N PRO A 437 9.97 -17.02 8.45
CA PRO A 437 9.85 -18.21 7.63
C PRO A 437 10.99 -19.20 7.77
N GLN A 438 12.09 -18.82 8.42
CA GLN A 438 13.28 -19.66 8.56
C GLN A 438 13.05 -20.92 9.42
N SER A 439 12.17 -20.85 10.41
CA SER A 439 11.74 -22.01 11.21
C SER A 439 10.51 -21.67 12.05
N VAL A 440 9.78 -22.70 12.48
CA VAL A 440 8.63 -22.54 13.39
C VAL A 440 9.05 -21.85 14.70
N GLY A 441 10.21 -22.22 15.26
CA GLY A 441 10.76 -21.57 16.47
C GLY A 441 11.03 -20.09 16.29
N LYS A 442 11.54 -19.68 15.10
CA LYS A 442 11.72 -18.26 14.77
C LYS A 442 10.39 -17.54 14.59
N SER A 443 9.35 -18.19 14.07
CA SER A 443 8.02 -17.60 14.00
C SER A 443 7.43 -17.35 15.40
N TRP A 444 7.64 -18.25 16.37
CA TRP A 444 7.26 -18.02 17.76
C TRP A 444 8.04 -16.86 18.39
N MET A 445 9.33 -16.77 18.13
CA MET A 445 10.15 -15.64 18.55
C MET A 445 9.64 -14.32 17.96
N VAL A 446 9.36 -14.29 16.66
CA VAL A 446 8.81 -13.11 15.96
C VAL A 446 7.47 -12.72 16.54
N LEU A 447 6.57 -13.68 16.83
CA LEU A 447 5.30 -13.42 17.51
C LEU A 447 5.53 -12.73 18.85
N GLY A 448 6.46 -13.24 19.67
CA GLY A 448 6.80 -12.64 20.97
C GLY A 448 7.34 -11.21 20.84
N VAL A 449 8.24 -10.98 19.88
CA VAL A 449 8.79 -9.64 19.63
C VAL A 449 7.72 -8.67 19.12
N CYS A 450 6.88 -9.09 18.17
CA CYS A 450 5.76 -8.26 17.68
C CYS A 450 4.78 -7.92 18.81
N ALA A 451 4.45 -8.87 19.68
CA ALA A 451 3.59 -8.64 20.83
C ALA A 451 4.22 -7.66 21.84
N ALA A 452 5.51 -7.79 22.13
CA ALA A 452 6.23 -6.87 23.01
C ALA A 452 6.27 -5.45 22.42
N LEU A 453 6.59 -5.29 21.14
CA LEU A 453 6.59 -4.00 20.45
C LEU A 453 5.19 -3.39 20.42
N PHE A 454 4.14 -4.20 20.19
CA PHE A 454 2.75 -3.76 20.25
C PHE A 454 2.41 -3.15 21.62
N VAL A 455 2.81 -3.79 22.70
CA VAL A 455 2.59 -3.26 24.08
C VAL A 455 3.38 -1.97 24.27
N ILE A 456 4.67 -1.92 23.90
CA ILE A 456 5.52 -0.74 24.04
C ILE A 456 4.92 0.45 23.31
N PHE A 457 4.52 0.27 22.05
CA PHE A 457 3.95 1.36 21.27
C PHE A 457 2.55 1.78 21.75
N ASN A 458 1.75 0.88 22.34
CA ASN A 458 0.53 1.27 23.03
C ASN A 458 0.84 2.15 24.25
N VAL A 459 1.86 1.85 25.04
CA VAL A 459 2.28 2.70 26.17
C VAL A 459 2.69 4.08 25.67
N ILE A 460 3.47 4.15 24.58
CA ILE A 460 3.85 5.41 23.94
C ILE A 460 2.61 6.18 23.45
N LEU A 461 1.67 5.50 22.82
CA LEU A 461 0.46 6.09 22.26
C LEU A 461 -0.45 6.68 23.35
N PHE A 462 -0.64 5.93 24.45
CA PHE A 462 -1.48 6.34 25.57
C PHE A 462 -0.73 7.13 26.67
N ARG A 463 0.53 7.56 26.43
CA ARG A 463 1.37 8.27 27.41
C ARG A 463 0.64 9.45 28.07
N ARG A 464 -0.17 10.19 27.30
CA ARG A 464 -0.89 11.36 27.84
C ARG A 464 -1.99 10.99 28.81
N SER A 465 -2.70 9.88 28.59
CA SER A 465 -3.74 9.41 29.51
C SER A 465 -3.14 8.74 30.73
N ILE A 466 -2.00 8.08 30.60
CA ILE A 466 -1.28 7.40 31.69
C ILE A 466 -0.66 8.41 32.64
N PHE A 467 0.03 9.45 32.11
CA PHE A 467 0.77 10.41 32.93
C PHE A 467 -0.09 11.58 33.44
N ARG A 468 -1.18 11.97 32.77
CA ARG A 468 -2.10 13.00 33.27
C ARG A 468 -2.93 12.59 34.49
N ARG A 469 -3.19 11.30 34.70
CA ARG A 469 -3.88 10.81 35.93
C ARG A 469 -3.08 11.04 37.22
N LYS A 470 -1.76 11.27 37.14
CA LYS A 470 -0.91 11.58 38.32
C LYS A 470 -0.87 13.05 38.68
N ALA A 471 -1.32 13.98 37.82
CA ALA A 471 -1.29 15.41 38.09
C ALA A 471 -2.57 15.97 38.70
N VAL A 472 -3.65 15.18 38.79
CA VAL A 472 -4.95 15.61 39.40
C VAL A 472 -5.11 15.13 40.84
N THR A 473 -4.13 14.37 41.37
CA THR A 473 -4.10 13.87 42.74
C THR A 473 -2.99 14.55 43.58
N LYS A 474 -2.73 15.84 43.34
CA LYS A 474 -1.97 16.69 44.25
C LYS A 474 -2.68 18.02 44.46
#